data_eb10215a0a73c21676b0aac5fe5e0584
#
_entry.id   eb10215a0a73c21676b0aac5fe5e0584
#
_cell.length_a   1.000
_cell.length_b   1.000
_cell.length_c   1.000
_cell.angle_alpha   90.00
_cell.angle_beta   90.00
_cell.angle_gamma   90.00
#
_symmetry.space_group_name_H-M   'P 1'
#
loop_
_entity.id
_entity.type
_entity.pdbx_description
1 polymer ?
#
loop_
_entity_poly.entity_id
_entity_poly.type
_entity_poly.pdbx_seq_one_letter_code
_entity_poly.pdbx_strand_id
1 'polypeptide(L)' 'MEISLSDLRDKQVTTVSGERLGHISNVILDSTTGKLKRLVIHSEGYVPEGYKLDSENMLNIPFETVRSVKDMVMVKI' A
#
# COMPACT_ATOMS: atom_id res chain seq x y z
N MET A 1 -16.04 0.11 6.04
CA MET A 1 -15.76 0.15 4.59
C MET A 1 -15.47 -1.27 4.11
N GLU A 2 -16.13 -1.66 3.06
CA GLU A 2 -15.95 -2.99 2.50
C GLU A 2 -14.99 -2.91 1.32
N ILE A 3 -13.89 -3.67 1.39
CA ILE A 3 -12.85 -3.64 0.37
C ILE A 3 -12.58 -5.06 -0.10
N SER A 4 -12.73 -5.29 -1.40
CA SER A 4 -12.34 -6.56 -2.00
C SER A 4 -10.83 -6.55 -2.26
N LEU A 5 -10.15 -7.66 -1.97
CA LEU A 5 -8.72 -7.77 -2.24
C LEU A 5 -8.42 -7.59 -3.73
N SER A 6 -9.31 -8.05 -4.60
CA SER A 6 -9.14 -7.88 -6.04
C SER A 6 -9.23 -6.41 -6.45
N ASP A 7 -9.96 -5.59 -5.69
CA ASP A 7 -10.06 -4.16 -5.95
C ASP A 7 -8.78 -3.42 -5.62
N LEU A 8 -7.97 -3.96 -4.72
CA LEU A 8 -6.72 -3.32 -4.33
C LEU A 8 -5.57 -3.62 -5.29
N ARG A 9 -5.60 -4.79 -5.92
CA ARG A 9 -4.50 -5.20 -6.79
C ARG A 9 -4.33 -4.23 -7.95
N ASP A 10 -3.09 -3.86 -8.21
CA ASP A 10 -2.67 -2.96 -9.29
C ASP A 10 -3.12 -1.51 -9.13
N LYS A 11 -3.84 -1.17 -8.06
CA LYS A 11 -4.18 0.23 -7.83
C LYS A 11 -2.93 1.03 -7.52
N GLN A 12 -2.94 2.26 -7.99
CA GLN A 12 -1.89 3.21 -7.71
C GLN A 12 -1.99 3.70 -6.27
N VAL A 13 -0.84 3.86 -5.62
CA VAL A 13 -0.78 4.35 -4.25
C VAL A 13 -0.08 5.70 -4.24
N THR A 14 -0.73 6.69 -3.62
CA THR A 14 -0.22 8.06 -3.52
C THR A 14 -0.34 8.50 -2.07
N THR A 15 0.60 9.32 -1.60
CA THR A 15 0.49 9.90 -0.27
C THR A 15 -0.52 11.05 -0.28
N VAL A 16 -1.03 11.41 0.90
CA VAL A 16 -1.96 12.55 1.00
C VAL A 16 -1.29 13.86 0.59
N SER A 17 0.04 13.92 0.60
CA SER A 17 0.78 15.09 0.14
C SER A 17 1.10 15.06 -1.36
N GLY A 18 0.68 14.01 -2.07
CA GLY A 18 0.77 13.97 -3.51
C GLY A 18 1.92 13.17 -4.11
N GLU A 19 2.75 12.52 -3.30
CA GLU A 19 3.85 11.71 -3.85
C GLU A 19 3.33 10.34 -4.27
N ARG A 20 3.72 9.93 -5.46
CA ARG A 20 3.37 8.63 -6.00
C ARG A 20 4.32 7.56 -5.47
N LEU A 21 3.78 6.56 -4.80
CA LEU A 21 4.60 5.45 -4.27
C LEU A 21 4.77 4.33 -5.29
N GLY A 22 3.73 4.01 -6.03
CA GLY A 22 3.76 2.94 -7.01
C GLY A 22 2.41 2.24 -7.11
N HIS A 23 2.44 0.94 -7.45
CA HIS A 23 1.24 0.11 -7.61
C HIS A 23 1.23 -1.00 -6.57
N ILE A 24 0.04 -1.38 -6.13
CA ILE A 24 -0.09 -2.50 -5.21
C ILE A 24 0.22 -3.80 -5.95
N SER A 25 1.26 -4.49 -5.46
CA SER A 25 1.65 -5.79 -5.98
C SER A 25 0.96 -6.92 -5.22
N ASN A 26 0.80 -6.72 -3.91
CA ASN A 26 0.19 -7.74 -3.06
C ASN A 26 -0.35 -7.11 -1.79
N VAL A 27 -1.17 -7.88 -1.08
CA VAL A 27 -1.76 -7.46 0.19
C VAL A 27 -1.51 -8.58 1.20
N ILE A 28 -0.97 -8.22 2.35
CA ILE A 28 -0.66 -9.20 3.38
C ILE A 28 -1.74 -9.16 4.46
N LEU A 29 -2.29 -10.32 4.75
CA LEU A 29 -3.31 -10.48 5.78
C LEU A 29 -2.69 -11.08 7.04
N ASP A 30 -3.28 -10.76 8.19
CA ASP A 30 -2.99 -11.46 9.42
C ASP A 30 -3.77 -12.78 9.36
N SER A 31 -3.08 -13.91 9.40
CA SER A 31 -3.70 -15.23 9.26
C SER A 31 -4.59 -15.60 10.46
N THR A 32 -4.37 -14.97 11.60
CA THR A 32 -5.15 -15.24 12.81
C THR A 32 -6.47 -14.48 12.80
N THR A 33 -6.45 -13.20 12.42
CA THR A 33 -7.63 -12.33 12.48
C THR A 33 -8.30 -12.12 11.14
N GLY A 34 -7.61 -12.41 10.03
CA GLY A 34 -8.09 -12.13 8.68
C GLY A 34 -8.02 -10.66 8.31
N LYS A 35 -7.45 -9.82 9.15
CA LYS A 35 -7.37 -8.38 8.88
C LYS A 35 -6.21 -8.04 7.96
N LEU A 36 -6.41 -6.99 7.16
CA LEU A 36 -5.35 -6.47 6.29
C LEU A 36 -4.23 -5.90 7.17
N LYS A 37 -3.01 -6.38 6.94
CA LYS A 37 -1.86 -5.99 7.74
C LYS A 37 -1.02 -4.93 7.05
N ARG A 38 -0.67 -5.16 5.79
CA ARG A 38 0.12 -4.21 5.03
C ARG A 38 -0.05 -4.39 3.53
N LEU A 39 0.30 -3.34 2.81
CA LEU A 39 0.33 -3.34 1.36
C LEU A 39 1.77 -3.55 0.91
N VAL A 40 1.96 -4.37 -0.11
CA VAL A 40 3.25 -4.55 -0.77
C VAL A 40 3.15 -3.80 -2.09
N ILE A 41 3.96 -2.76 -2.25
CA ILE A 41 3.88 -1.83 -3.36
C ILE A 41 5.10 -1.98 -4.26
N HIS A 42 4.87 -2.13 -5.55
CA HIS A 42 5.94 -2.08 -6.53
C HIS A 42 6.35 -0.61 -6.67
N SER A 43 7.52 -0.28 -6.13
CA SER A 43 7.97 1.11 -6.03
C SER A 43 8.24 1.72 -7.40
N GLU A 44 7.81 2.97 -7.58
CA GLU A 44 8.04 3.71 -8.82
C GLU A 44 8.93 4.94 -8.58
N GLY A 45 9.81 4.85 -7.59
CA GLY A 45 10.86 5.85 -7.40
C GLY A 45 10.84 6.57 -6.07
N TYR A 46 9.69 6.95 -5.57
CA TYR A 46 9.63 7.66 -4.30
C TYR A 46 9.51 6.67 -3.14
N VAL A 47 10.46 6.76 -2.20
CA VAL A 47 10.43 5.97 -0.97
C VAL A 47 10.34 6.95 0.19
N PRO A 48 9.26 6.90 0.99
CA PRO A 48 9.10 7.85 2.10
C PRO A 48 10.21 7.71 3.12
N GLU A 49 10.52 8.80 3.80
CA GLU A 49 11.51 8.79 4.87
C GLU A 49 11.12 7.77 5.94
N GLY A 50 12.10 6.99 6.39
CA GLY A 50 11.88 5.95 7.38
C GLY A 50 11.47 4.61 6.80
N TYR A 51 11.20 4.54 5.50
CA TYR A 51 10.86 3.29 4.83
C TYR A 51 12.01 2.85 3.95
N LYS A 52 12.10 1.55 3.71
CA LYS A 52 13.12 0.96 2.85
C LYS A 52 12.48 -0.05 1.93
N LEU A 53 13.05 -0.22 0.75
CA LEU A 53 12.66 -1.29 -0.15
C LEU A 53 13.19 -2.62 0.40
N ASP A 54 12.43 -3.69 0.22
CA ASP A 54 12.89 -5.02 0.62
C ASP A 54 13.81 -5.60 -0.47
N SER A 55 14.21 -6.87 -0.28
CA SER A 55 15.15 -7.52 -1.20
C SER A 55 14.60 -7.66 -2.62
N GLU A 56 13.29 -7.52 -2.80
CA GLU A 56 12.64 -7.60 -4.11
C GLU A 56 12.26 -6.22 -4.64
N ASN A 57 12.82 -5.16 -4.04
CA ASN A 57 12.54 -3.76 -4.39
C ASN A 57 11.08 -3.38 -4.18
N MET A 58 10.42 -4.02 -3.22
CA MET A 58 9.05 -3.70 -2.86
C MET A 58 9.00 -2.83 -1.62
N LEU A 59 8.03 -1.92 -1.60
CA LEU A 59 7.78 -1.05 -0.46
C LEU A 59 6.64 -1.63 0.35
N ASN A 60 6.87 -1.84 1.65
CA ASN A 60 5.86 -2.40 2.54
C ASN A 60 5.30 -1.29 3.43
N ILE A 61 3.99 -1.03 3.32
CA ILE A 61 3.30 0.04 4.03
C ILE A 61 2.22 -0.55 4.92
N PRO A 62 2.17 -0.18 6.22
CA PRO A 62 1.11 -0.68 7.09
C PRO A 62 -0.27 -0.26 6.58
N PHE A 63 -1.24 -1.17 6.63
CA PHE A 63 -2.59 -0.87 6.15
C PHE A 63 -3.25 0.24 6.97
N GLU A 64 -2.85 0.42 8.22
CA GLU A 64 -3.39 1.48 9.08
C GLU A 64 -3.11 2.88 8.55
N THR A 65 -2.18 3.03 7.62
CA THR A 65 -1.89 4.33 6.99
C THR A 65 -2.88 4.68 5.87
N VAL A 66 -3.69 3.73 5.43
CA VAL A 66 -4.63 3.95 4.34
C VAL A 66 -5.75 4.89 4.80
N ARG A 67 -6.01 5.92 4.01
CA ARG A 67 -7.03 6.91 4.30
C ARG A 67 -8.22 6.84 3.36
N SER A 68 -8.00 6.45 2.12
CA SER A 68 -9.11 6.24 1.19
C SER A 68 -8.71 5.24 0.13
N VAL A 69 -9.73 4.52 -0.38
CA VAL A 69 -9.58 3.56 -1.47
C VAL A 69 -10.68 3.89 -2.47
N LYS A 70 -10.28 4.40 -3.62
CA LYS A 70 -11.18 4.71 -4.74
C LYS A 70 -10.49 4.25 -6.01
N ASP A 71 -10.36 5.11 -7.01
CA ASP A 71 -9.59 4.77 -8.21
C ASP A 71 -8.10 4.60 -7.87
N MET A 72 -7.66 5.29 -6.84
CA MET A 72 -6.32 5.11 -6.28
C MET A 72 -6.42 4.97 -4.77
N VAL A 73 -5.36 4.46 -4.16
CA VAL A 73 -5.26 4.33 -2.72
C VAL A 73 -4.45 5.50 -2.20
N MET A 74 -4.97 6.20 -1.19
CA MET A 74 -4.25 7.28 -0.55
C MET A 74 -3.83 6.87 0.85
N VAL A 75 -2.57 7.13 1.16
CA VAL A 75 -1.97 6.79 2.46
C VAL A 75 -1.39 8.03 3.11
N LYS A 76 -1.45 8.07 4.42
CA LYS A 76 -0.85 9.16 5.20
C LYS A 76 0.36 8.62 5.96
N ILE A 77 1.52 9.01 5.52
CA ILE A 77 2.79 8.59 6.11
C ILE A 77 3.75 9.77 6.22
#